data_2f86a03723ebda7b70045d140b296263
#
_entry.id   2f86a03723ebda7b70045d140b296263
#
_cell.length_a   1.000
_cell.length_b   1.000
_cell.length_c   1.000
_cell.angle_alpha   90.00
_cell.angle_beta   90.00
_cell.angle_gamma   90.00
#
_symmetry.space_group_name_H-M   'P 1'
#
loop_
_entity.id
_entity.type
_entity.pdbx_description
1 polymer ?
#
loop_
_entity_poly.entity_id
_entity_poly.type
_entity_poly.pdbx_seq_one_letter_code
_entity_poly.pdbx_strand_id
1 'polypeptide(L)'
;MPARFSASALSVAAGDEAVGLVGRAVRVPRVVVLVAYDRVPRRNVRFSRRNIFVRDRNTCQYCGKTLDRKDLNLDHVIPRDRGGPTTWENIVCSCIPCNTLKANRTPAQAGLRLIRKPKRPKWRPFIQVNLGGPVHDSWKHF
;
A
#
# COMPACT_ATOMS: atom_id res chain seq x y z
N MET A 1 -3.79 2.91 29.01
CA MET A 1 -2.54 2.27 29.47
C MET A 1 -1.84 1.71 28.24
N PRO A 2 -0.61 2.14 27.88
CA PRO A 2 0.12 1.54 26.76
C PRO A 2 0.61 0.17 27.18
N ALA A 3 0.24 -0.85 26.41
CA ALA A 3 0.73 -2.20 26.59
C ALA A 3 2.26 -2.21 26.44
N ARG A 4 2.97 -2.58 27.50
CA ARG A 4 4.42 -2.82 27.43
C ARG A 4 4.64 -4.09 26.60
N PHE A 5 5.11 -3.91 25.38
CA PHE A 5 5.55 -5.02 24.55
C PHE A 5 6.93 -5.47 25.03
N SER A 6 6.97 -6.52 25.81
CA SER A 6 8.20 -7.26 26.05
C SER A 6 8.34 -8.28 24.92
N ALA A 7 8.99 -7.90 23.84
CA ALA A 7 9.32 -8.83 22.77
C ALA A 7 10.68 -9.44 23.10
N SER A 8 10.70 -10.73 23.45
CA SER A 8 11.95 -11.49 23.48
C SER A 8 12.35 -11.77 22.04
N ALA A 9 13.45 -11.19 21.59
CA ALA A 9 13.99 -11.40 20.27
C ALA A 9 15.23 -12.29 20.35
N LEU A 10 15.26 -13.35 19.54
CA LEU A 10 16.45 -14.18 19.32
C LEU A 10 17.15 -13.72 18.04
N SER A 11 18.42 -13.38 18.15
CA SER A 11 19.27 -13.10 16.97
C SER A 11 19.59 -14.41 16.26
N VAL A 12 19.19 -14.53 15.00
CA VAL A 12 19.43 -15.74 14.18
C VAL A 12 20.72 -15.62 13.36
N ALA A 13 21.14 -14.40 13.01
CA ALA A 13 22.41 -14.13 12.32
C ALA A 13 23.04 -12.85 12.86
N ALA A 14 24.25 -12.96 13.40
CA ALA A 14 25.03 -11.81 13.81
C ALA A 14 25.68 -11.14 12.60
N GLY A 15 25.63 -9.81 12.54
CA GLY A 15 26.40 -9.04 11.58
C GLY A 15 27.85 -8.89 12.02
N ASP A 16 28.70 -8.50 11.08
CA ASP A 16 30.12 -8.19 11.36
C ASP A 16 30.26 -6.79 11.99
N GLU A 17 29.24 -5.98 11.92
CA GLU A 17 29.18 -4.65 12.51
C GLU A 17 28.87 -4.71 14.01
N ALA A 18 29.59 -3.93 14.79
CA ALA A 18 29.36 -3.79 16.23
C ALA A 18 29.15 -2.32 16.60
N VAL A 19 28.20 -2.07 17.49
CA VAL A 19 27.98 -0.75 18.09
C VAL A 19 28.64 -0.74 19.46
N GLY A 20 29.55 0.22 19.65
CA GLY A 20 30.18 0.45 20.94
C GLY A 20 29.23 1.07 21.94
N LEU A 21 29.10 0.46 23.12
CA LEU A 21 28.43 1.01 24.28
C LEU A 21 29.46 1.26 25.39
N VAL A 22 29.09 2.02 26.42
CA VAL A 22 29.97 2.23 27.56
C VAL A 22 30.35 0.89 28.18
N GLY A 23 31.65 0.54 28.10
CA GLY A 23 32.21 -0.69 28.64
C GLY A 23 31.95 -1.99 27.87
N ARG A 24 31.24 -1.97 26.71
CA ARG A 24 31.02 -3.16 25.88
C ARG A 24 30.70 -2.82 24.43
N ALA A 25 30.90 -3.78 23.53
CA ALA A 25 30.43 -3.73 22.16
C ALA A 25 29.32 -4.75 21.95
N VAL A 26 28.27 -4.38 21.20
CA VAL A 26 27.15 -5.26 20.85
C VAL A 26 27.17 -5.44 19.34
N ARG A 27 27.22 -6.70 18.87
CA ARG A 27 27.10 -7.00 17.45
C ARG A 27 25.69 -6.72 16.96
N VAL A 28 25.56 -6.02 15.85
CA VAL A 28 24.27 -5.70 15.25
C VAL A 28 23.72 -6.95 14.58
N PRO A 29 22.57 -7.50 15.02
CA PRO A 29 21.99 -8.67 14.39
C PRO A 29 21.43 -8.27 13.01
N ARG A 30 21.70 -9.07 11.97
CA ARG A 30 21.15 -8.88 10.62
C ARG A 30 19.77 -9.49 10.46
N VAL A 31 19.47 -10.53 11.24
CA VAL A 31 18.17 -11.19 11.28
C VAL A 31 17.75 -11.35 12.73
N VAL A 32 16.54 -10.92 13.04
CA VAL A 32 15.94 -11.04 14.38
C VAL A 32 14.63 -11.80 14.25
N VAL A 33 14.51 -12.92 14.95
CA VAL A 33 13.26 -13.66 15.05
C VAL A 33 12.53 -13.26 16.34
N LEU A 34 11.28 -12.87 16.21
CA LEU A 34 10.41 -12.55 17.35
C LEU A 34 9.79 -13.83 17.90
N VAL A 35 10.19 -14.26 19.09
CA VAL A 35 9.74 -15.53 19.68
C VAL A 35 8.32 -15.45 20.24
N ALA A 36 7.90 -14.29 20.71
CA ALA A 36 6.61 -14.12 21.40
C ALA A 36 5.54 -13.40 20.57
N TYR A 37 5.81 -13.04 19.33
CA TYR A 37 4.90 -12.28 18.49
C TYR A 37 4.70 -12.97 17.15
N ASP A 38 3.66 -13.78 17.06
CA ASP A 38 3.28 -14.54 15.87
C ASP A 38 2.20 -13.87 15.01
N ARG A 39 1.63 -12.75 15.48
CA ARG A 39 0.50 -12.09 14.83
C ARG A 39 0.86 -10.73 14.30
N VAL A 40 0.88 -10.61 12.98
CA VAL A 40 0.94 -9.30 12.33
C VAL A 40 -0.41 -8.61 12.52
N PRO A 41 -0.47 -7.42 13.17
CA PRO A 41 -1.74 -6.72 13.37
C PRO A 41 -2.40 -6.41 12.03
N ARG A 42 -3.60 -6.93 11.82
CA ARG A 42 -4.39 -6.63 10.62
C ARG A 42 -4.88 -5.19 10.71
N ARG A 43 -4.20 -4.29 10.03
CA ARG A 43 -4.63 -2.89 9.91
C ARG A 43 -5.49 -2.73 8.66
N ASN A 44 -6.56 -1.96 8.78
CA ASN A 44 -7.35 -1.57 7.62
C ASN A 44 -6.61 -0.49 6.84
N VAL A 45 -6.57 -0.62 5.52
CA VAL A 45 -6.04 0.45 4.67
C VAL A 45 -6.96 1.66 4.79
N ARG A 46 -6.39 2.82 5.19
CA ARG A 46 -7.14 4.07 5.30
C ARG A 46 -7.62 4.51 3.92
N PHE A 47 -8.90 4.89 3.81
CA PHE A 47 -9.42 5.50 2.60
C PHE A 47 -8.78 6.87 2.40
N SER A 48 -8.06 7.06 1.30
CA SER A 48 -7.40 8.31 0.95
C SER A 48 -7.12 8.38 -0.56
N ARG A 49 -7.02 9.62 -1.09
CA ARG A 49 -6.65 9.86 -2.49
C ARG A 49 -5.37 9.11 -2.88
N ARG A 50 -4.32 9.20 -2.05
CA ARG A 50 -3.04 8.51 -2.27
C ARG A 50 -3.23 7.00 -2.41
N ASN A 51 -4.00 6.40 -1.52
CA ASN A 51 -4.19 4.95 -1.51
C ASN A 51 -5.07 4.44 -2.67
N ILE A 52 -5.96 5.28 -3.20
CA ILE A 52 -6.71 4.97 -4.43
C ILE A 52 -5.77 4.96 -5.63
N PHE A 53 -4.90 5.95 -5.79
CA PHE A 53 -3.90 5.95 -6.85
C PHE A 53 -2.95 4.74 -6.76
N VAL A 54 -2.51 4.37 -5.56
CA VAL A 54 -1.69 3.16 -5.34
C VAL A 54 -2.47 1.88 -5.71
N ARG A 55 -3.73 1.76 -5.29
CA ARG A 55 -4.60 0.62 -5.64
C ARG A 55 -4.73 0.46 -7.15
N ASP A 56 -4.96 1.56 -7.85
CA ASP A 56 -5.18 1.59 -9.29
C ASP A 56 -3.88 1.75 -10.10
N ARG A 57 -2.71 1.77 -9.43
CA ARG A 57 -1.37 1.87 -10.03
C ARG A 57 -1.21 3.10 -10.94
N ASN A 58 -1.75 4.24 -10.54
CA ASN A 58 -1.80 5.46 -11.34
C ASN A 58 -2.36 5.24 -12.77
N THR A 59 -3.29 4.31 -12.92
CA THR A 59 -3.87 3.90 -14.21
C THR A 59 -5.33 4.30 -14.26
N CYS A 60 -5.73 4.97 -15.34
CA CYS A 60 -7.13 5.29 -15.60
C CYS A 60 -7.95 3.99 -15.71
N GLN A 61 -8.99 3.85 -14.91
CA GLN A 61 -9.81 2.64 -14.89
C GLN A 61 -10.84 2.57 -16.04
N TYR A 62 -10.86 3.58 -16.92
CA TYR A 62 -11.71 3.58 -18.12
C TYR A 62 -10.90 3.29 -19.39
N CYS A 63 -9.79 4.00 -19.64
CA CYS A 63 -9.01 3.82 -20.87
C CYS A 63 -7.72 3.02 -20.69
N GLY A 64 -7.31 2.68 -19.46
CA GLY A 64 -6.12 1.89 -19.18
C GLY A 64 -4.79 2.63 -19.28
N LYS A 65 -4.78 3.92 -19.57
CA LYS A 65 -3.54 4.70 -19.62
C LYS A 65 -2.97 4.93 -18.23
N THR A 66 -1.69 4.63 -18.05
CA THR A 66 -0.93 5.00 -16.85
C THR A 66 -0.37 6.39 -17.05
N LEU A 67 -0.61 7.29 -16.12
CA LEU A 67 -0.29 8.71 -16.24
C LEU A 67 0.29 9.26 -14.93
N ASP A 68 0.89 10.44 -15.01
CA ASP A 68 1.31 11.18 -13.84
C ASP A 68 0.10 11.62 -12.99
N ARG A 69 0.32 11.78 -11.70
CA ARG A 69 -0.76 12.16 -10.76
C ARG A 69 -1.42 13.50 -11.09
N LYS A 70 -0.70 14.41 -11.76
CA LYS A 70 -1.22 15.70 -12.21
C LYS A 70 -2.32 15.56 -13.27
N ASP A 71 -2.25 14.49 -14.09
CA ASP A 71 -3.17 14.21 -15.19
C ASP A 71 -4.28 13.22 -14.78
N LEU A 72 -4.30 12.85 -13.50
CA LEU A 72 -5.24 11.90 -12.94
C LEU A 72 -6.16 12.55 -11.90
N ASN A 73 -7.42 12.15 -11.95
CA ASN A 73 -8.45 12.52 -11.01
C ASN A 73 -9.04 11.28 -10.30
N LEU A 74 -9.81 11.54 -9.23
CA LEU A 74 -10.68 10.54 -8.62
C LEU A 74 -12.10 10.75 -9.13
N ASP A 75 -12.70 9.70 -9.60
CA ASP A 75 -14.07 9.71 -10.12
C ASP A 75 -14.98 8.78 -9.33
N HIS A 76 -16.22 9.21 -9.11
CA HIS A 76 -17.28 8.37 -8.56
C HIS A 76 -17.92 7.56 -9.68
N VAL A 77 -17.81 6.24 -9.64
CA VAL A 77 -18.42 5.34 -10.64
C VAL A 77 -19.93 5.63 -10.77
N ILE A 78 -20.64 5.63 -9.63
CA ILE A 78 -21.99 6.17 -9.51
C ILE A 78 -21.84 7.61 -9.02
N PRO A 79 -22.31 8.63 -9.75
CA PRO A 79 -22.18 10.02 -9.35
C PRO A 79 -22.79 10.32 -7.99
N ARG A 80 -22.23 11.28 -7.26
CA ARG A 80 -22.76 11.69 -5.94
C ARG A 80 -24.21 12.17 -6.02
N ASP A 81 -24.55 12.92 -7.05
CA ASP A 81 -25.91 13.43 -7.25
C ASP A 81 -26.94 12.32 -7.50
N ARG A 82 -26.45 11.10 -7.76
CA ARG A 82 -27.28 9.89 -7.91
C ARG A 82 -27.15 8.96 -6.70
N GLY A 83 -26.72 9.47 -5.57
CA GLY A 83 -26.56 8.71 -4.34
C GLY A 83 -25.29 7.86 -4.27
N GLY A 84 -24.32 8.06 -5.16
CA GLY A 84 -23.06 7.32 -5.15
C GLY A 84 -22.20 7.64 -3.91
N PRO A 85 -21.89 6.65 -3.07
CA PRO A 85 -21.12 6.87 -1.85
C PRO A 85 -19.63 7.11 -2.14
N THR A 86 -18.95 7.82 -1.24
CA THR A 86 -17.49 7.99 -1.28
C THR A 86 -16.82 6.82 -0.54
N THR A 87 -16.74 5.68 -1.20
CA THR A 87 -16.18 4.43 -0.66
C THR A 87 -15.18 3.80 -1.62
N TRP A 88 -14.48 2.79 -1.12
CA TRP A 88 -13.53 2.01 -1.91
C TRP A 88 -14.14 1.38 -3.17
N GLU A 89 -15.41 1.03 -3.07
CA GLU A 89 -16.17 0.31 -4.10
C GLU A 89 -16.77 1.24 -5.16
N ASN A 90 -16.76 2.55 -4.90
CA ASN A 90 -17.35 3.54 -5.82
C ASN A 90 -16.37 4.60 -6.31
N ILE A 91 -15.13 4.65 -5.81
CA ILE A 91 -14.11 5.61 -6.28
C ILE A 91 -13.05 4.89 -7.09
N VAL A 92 -12.72 5.46 -8.26
CA VAL A 92 -11.67 4.97 -9.15
C VAL A 92 -10.72 6.09 -9.58
N CYS A 93 -9.52 5.69 -10.00
CA CYS A 93 -8.60 6.58 -10.70
C CYS A 93 -9.05 6.75 -12.15
N SER A 94 -9.16 7.97 -12.63
CA SER A 94 -9.49 8.30 -14.02
C SER A 94 -8.59 9.39 -14.55
N CYS A 95 -8.28 9.39 -15.86
CA CYS A 95 -7.64 10.52 -16.50
C CYS A 95 -8.64 11.68 -16.68
N ILE A 96 -8.12 12.91 -16.79
CA ILE A 96 -8.96 14.09 -16.97
C ILE A 96 -9.91 13.93 -18.16
N PRO A 97 -9.48 13.49 -19.37
CA PRO A 97 -10.38 13.34 -20.51
C PRO A 97 -11.53 12.34 -20.26
N CYS A 98 -11.24 11.16 -19.69
CA CYS A 98 -12.30 10.19 -19.39
C CYS A 98 -13.26 10.69 -18.31
N ASN A 99 -12.73 11.39 -17.29
CA ASN A 99 -13.55 11.98 -16.24
C ASN A 99 -14.50 13.06 -16.81
N THR A 100 -14.00 13.92 -17.66
CA THR A 100 -14.79 14.94 -18.36
C THR A 100 -15.84 14.32 -19.27
N LEU A 101 -15.46 13.31 -20.06
CA LEU A 101 -16.40 12.58 -20.93
C LEU A 101 -17.51 11.90 -20.11
N LYS A 102 -17.18 11.32 -18.98
CA LYS A 102 -18.17 10.66 -18.11
C LYS A 102 -19.12 11.68 -17.48
N ALA A 103 -18.59 12.81 -17.02
CA ALA A 103 -19.35 13.84 -16.33
C ALA A 103 -20.23 13.24 -15.21
N ASN A 104 -21.46 13.75 -15.05
CA ASN A 104 -22.43 13.29 -14.05
C ASN A 104 -23.29 12.09 -14.51
N ARG A 105 -22.66 11.18 -15.28
CA ARG A 105 -23.30 9.96 -15.81
C ARG A 105 -22.65 8.71 -15.21
N THR A 106 -23.36 7.60 -15.22
CA THR A 106 -22.72 6.29 -14.96
C THR A 106 -21.80 5.91 -16.12
N PRO A 107 -20.82 5.03 -15.93
CA PRO A 107 -19.95 4.59 -17.03
C PRO A 107 -20.73 4.08 -18.24
N ALA A 108 -21.75 3.25 -18.01
CA ALA A 108 -22.59 2.71 -19.08
C ALA A 108 -23.30 3.80 -19.88
N GLN A 109 -23.82 4.82 -19.21
CA GLN A 109 -24.48 5.97 -19.87
C GLN A 109 -23.52 6.87 -20.65
N ALA A 110 -22.22 6.85 -20.26
CA ALA A 110 -21.17 7.60 -20.93
C ALA A 110 -20.45 6.78 -22.03
N GLY A 111 -20.89 5.55 -22.31
CA GLY A 111 -20.21 4.65 -23.24
C GLY A 111 -18.85 4.18 -22.72
N LEU A 112 -18.59 4.27 -21.42
CA LEU A 112 -17.35 3.86 -20.79
C LEU A 112 -17.52 2.50 -20.08
N ARG A 113 -16.43 1.74 -20.03
CA ARG A 113 -16.37 0.48 -19.32
C ARG A 113 -15.26 0.49 -18.29
N LEU A 114 -15.55 0.00 -17.08
CA LEU A 114 -14.50 -0.20 -16.07
C LEU A 114 -13.62 -1.39 -16.43
N ILE A 115 -12.31 -1.19 -16.41
CA ILE A 115 -11.33 -2.28 -16.60
C ILE A 115 -11.41 -3.26 -15.42
N ARG A 116 -11.58 -2.74 -14.20
CA ARG A 116 -11.75 -3.54 -12.99
C ARG A 116 -12.80 -2.94 -12.08
N LYS A 117 -13.63 -3.80 -11.48
CA LYS A 117 -14.55 -3.38 -10.42
C LYS A 117 -13.74 -2.93 -9.21
N PRO A 118 -13.94 -1.69 -8.72
CA PRO A 118 -13.19 -1.20 -7.57
C PRO A 118 -13.54 -2.01 -6.32
N LYS A 119 -12.51 -2.36 -5.55
CA LYS A 119 -12.62 -3.12 -4.31
C LYS A 119 -11.71 -2.50 -3.25
N ARG A 120 -12.04 -2.70 -1.98
CA ARG A 120 -11.17 -2.34 -0.88
C ARG A 120 -9.85 -3.14 -0.97
N PRO A 121 -8.68 -2.51 -0.94
CA PRO A 121 -7.42 -3.23 -0.95
C PRO A 121 -7.26 -4.02 0.35
N LYS A 122 -6.78 -5.26 0.24
CA LYS A 122 -6.35 -6.01 1.41
C LYS A 122 -5.11 -5.35 1.99
N TRP A 123 -5.09 -5.16 3.31
CA TRP A 123 -3.89 -4.71 3.98
C TRP A 123 -2.80 -5.78 3.79
N ARG A 124 -1.66 -5.36 3.29
CA ARG A 124 -0.43 -6.15 3.29
C ARG A 124 0.59 -5.37 4.10
N PRO A 125 1.32 -5.99 5.03
CA PRO A 125 2.44 -5.32 5.66
C PRO A 125 3.42 -4.93 4.54
N PHE A 126 3.52 -3.63 4.28
CA PHE A 126 4.59 -3.13 3.42
C PHE A 126 5.87 -3.13 4.25
N ILE A 127 6.56 -4.23 4.24
CA ILE A 127 8.01 -4.16 4.35
C ILE A 127 8.45 -3.82 2.92
N GLN A 128 8.37 -2.55 2.55
CA GLN A 128 9.14 -2.03 1.45
C GLN A 128 10.57 -1.93 1.98
N VAL A 129 11.23 -3.07 2.07
CA VAL A 129 12.68 -3.10 2.15
C VAL A 129 13.11 -2.61 0.77
N ASN A 130 13.50 -1.35 0.67
CA ASN A 130 14.25 -0.84 -0.47
C ASN A 130 15.61 -1.57 -0.42
N LEU A 131 15.63 -2.79 -0.91
CA LEU A 131 16.85 -3.53 -1.17
C LEU A 131 17.50 -2.94 -2.42
N GLY A 132 17.85 -1.65 -2.37
CA GLY A 132 18.61 -0.97 -3.42
C GLY A 132 20.05 -1.45 -3.51
N GLY A 133 20.40 -2.54 -2.83
CA GLY A 133 21.68 -3.21 -2.86
C GLY A 133 21.54 -4.72 -3.03
N PRO A 134 22.64 -5.43 -3.27
CA PRO A 134 22.62 -6.89 -3.34
C PRO A 134 22.06 -7.46 -2.02
N VAL A 135 21.09 -8.35 -2.13
CA VAL A 135 20.51 -9.06 -0.98
C VAL A 135 21.63 -9.82 -0.30
N HIS A 136 21.85 -9.56 1.00
CA HIS A 136 22.86 -10.25 1.76
C HIS A 136 22.55 -11.76 1.82
N ASP A 137 23.60 -12.59 1.72
CA ASP A 137 23.45 -14.05 1.65
C ASP A 137 22.67 -14.66 2.82
N SER A 138 22.76 -14.07 4.02
CA SER A 138 21.98 -14.49 5.19
C SER A 138 20.45 -14.35 5.04
N TRP A 139 19.96 -13.66 4.00
CA TRP A 139 18.53 -13.45 3.74
C TRP A 139 17.97 -14.40 2.68
N LYS A 140 18.85 -15.19 2.02
CA LYS A 140 18.43 -16.12 0.96
C LYS A 140 17.59 -17.29 1.48
N HIS A 141 17.58 -17.52 2.80
CA HIS A 141 16.87 -18.61 3.45
C HIS A 141 15.54 -18.18 4.10
N PHE A 142 15.14 -16.90 3.93
CA PHE A 142 13.90 -16.31 4.41
C PHE A 142 13.11 -15.63 3.29
#